data_8726925b9f0a968fde5f3710010e12c9
#
_entry.id   8726925b9f0a968fde5f3710010e12c9
#
_cell.length_a   1.000
_cell.length_b   1.000
_cell.length_c   1.000
_cell.angle_alpha   90.00
_cell.angle_beta   90.00
_cell.angle_gamma   90.00
#
_symmetry.space_group_name_H-M   'P 1'
#
loop_
_entity.id
_entity.type
_entity.pdbx_description
1 polymer ?
#
loop_
_entity_poly.entity_id
_entity_poly.type
_entity_poly.pdbx_seq_one_letter_code
_entity_poly.pdbx_strand_id
1 'polypeptide(L)'
;MLSDIWNRKDKSIIIMGRLVAIVGRPNVGKSTLFNRLTESRKAIVDDTAGTTRDRQYGMVDWSGQEFSIVDTGGWVVNSEDVFESEINKQVEIAIDEADVILFVVDASNGVTDLDDHVAAILRRSKKPVILVANKEDKGDARYNIPEFYSLGLGEPIEVSSANGSGTGELLDKIIADMPEPKDDDKPEDDIAKFAIVGRPNAGKSSLINAFIGEERHIVTDIAGTTRDSIYHRYNKFGFDFYLVDTAGIRKKNKVNEDIEYYSVIRSIRAIEASDVCILMIDATRGIESQDSNIFGLIQRNKKGLVVCVNKWDLVENRSLEAQKMFENAIRERFAPFTDFPILFTSAITKQRIFKVLETAVEVFENRKRIIPTSQLNSYLLEQIQITPPPTNKGKFVKIKYVTMLKDAVVPTFVFFCNLPQWVKEPYRRFLENKIRDKWDFHGTPIQIFMRDK
;
A
#
# COMPACT_ATOMS: atom_id res chain seq x y z
N MET A 1 -16.04 -27.59 -9.64
CA MET A 1 -16.26 -26.18 -9.19
C MET A 1 -15.88 -25.90 -7.75
N LEU A 2 -16.00 -26.80 -6.78
CA LEU A 2 -15.40 -26.68 -5.44
C LEU A 2 -13.92 -27.07 -5.45
N SER A 3 -13.48 -27.94 -6.39
CA SER A 3 -12.10 -28.35 -6.60
C SER A 3 -11.19 -27.24 -7.10
N ASP A 4 -11.70 -26.27 -7.86
CA ASP A 4 -10.88 -25.25 -8.51
C ASP A 4 -10.50 -24.08 -7.58
N ILE A 5 -11.23 -23.92 -6.48
CA ILE A 5 -10.89 -22.95 -5.42
C ILE A 5 -9.99 -23.61 -4.36
N TRP A 6 -10.11 -24.93 -4.17
CA TRP A 6 -9.26 -25.70 -3.26
C TRP A 6 -7.93 -26.13 -3.87
N ASN A 7 -7.83 -26.22 -5.20
CA ASN A 7 -6.62 -26.57 -5.92
C ASN A 7 -5.74 -25.36 -6.31
N ARG A 8 -6.15 -24.14 -6.04
CA ARG A 8 -5.19 -23.04 -5.89
C ARG A 8 -4.43 -23.21 -4.57
N LYS A 9 -3.69 -24.28 -4.48
CA LYS A 9 -2.41 -24.39 -3.76
C LYS A 9 -1.32 -23.53 -4.45
N ASP A 10 -1.72 -22.57 -5.23
CA ASP A 10 -0.89 -21.41 -5.47
C ASP A 10 -0.85 -20.70 -4.12
N LYS A 11 0.18 -21.03 -3.35
CA LYS A 11 0.85 -20.03 -2.58
C LYS A 11 0.94 -18.84 -3.54
N SER A 12 0.02 -17.91 -3.46
CA SER A 12 0.27 -16.54 -3.84
C SER A 12 1.45 -16.20 -2.96
N ILE A 13 2.65 -16.46 -3.46
CA ILE A 13 3.85 -15.86 -2.95
C ILE A 13 3.50 -14.39 -3.14
N ILE A 14 2.99 -13.78 -2.09
CA ILE A 14 2.89 -12.33 -2.00
C ILE A 14 4.35 -11.92 -2.06
N ILE A 15 4.83 -11.68 -3.28
CA ILE A 15 6.17 -11.19 -3.54
C ILE A 15 6.06 -9.72 -3.16
N MET A 16 6.22 -9.50 -1.85
CA MET A 16 6.13 -8.20 -1.21
C MET A 16 7.15 -7.26 -1.82
N GLY A 17 6.68 -6.10 -2.27
CA GLY A 17 7.52 -4.96 -2.57
C GLY A 17 8.03 -4.85 -4.00
N ARG A 18 7.40 -5.47 -5.00
CA ARG A 18 7.71 -5.23 -6.42
C ARG A 18 7.04 -3.95 -6.87
N LEU A 19 7.84 -2.95 -7.23
CA LEU A 19 7.35 -1.63 -7.62
C LEU A 19 7.73 -1.30 -9.07
N VAL A 20 6.74 -0.92 -9.85
CA VAL A 20 6.87 -0.41 -11.21
C VAL A 20 6.63 1.10 -11.21
N ALA A 21 7.56 1.89 -11.72
CA ALA A 21 7.39 3.31 -11.87
C ALA A 21 7.15 3.70 -13.33
N ILE A 22 6.16 4.55 -13.57
CA ILE A 22 5.88 5.12 -14.90
C ILE A 22 6.55 6.50 -14.97
N VAL A 23 7.49 6.68 -15.89
CA VAL A 23 8.17 7.93 -16.16
C VAL A 23 8.00 8.37 -17.62
N GLY A 24 8.24 9.62 -17.90
CA GLY A 24 8.16 10.22 -19.24
C GLY A 24 7.67 11.66 -19.19
N ARG A 25 7.81 12.39 -20.28
CA ARG A 25 7.39 13.79 -20.39
C ARG A 25 5.89 13.98 -20.16
N PRO A 26 5.41 15.20 -19.88
CA PRO A 26 3.98 15.49 -19.77
C PRO A 26 3.20 15.10 -21.05
N ASN A 27 1.94 14.74 -20.88
CA ASN A 27 0.97 14.46 -21.96
C ASN A 27 1.25 13.22 -22.84
N VAL A 28 2.23 12.38 -22.54
CA VAL A 28 2.45 11.09 -23.25
C VAL A 28 1.41 10.03 -22.89
N GLY A 29 0.59 10.28 -21.87
CA GLY A 29 -0.50 9.37 -21.46
C GLY A 29 -0.17 8.46 -20.28
N LYS A 30 0.80 8.85 -19.41
CA LYS A 30 1.18 8.08 -18.21
C LYS A 30 0.00 7.72 -17.32
N SER A 31 -0.82 8.71 -16.95
CA SER A 31 -1.97 8.49 -16.07
C SER A 31 -3.08 7.67 -16.74
N THR A 32 -3.21 7.75 -18.07
CA THR A 32 -4.14 6.89 -18.83
C THR A 32 -3.65 5.45 -18.81
N LEU A 33 -2.35 5.22 -19.04
CA LEU A 33 -1.73 3.91 -18.97
C LEU A 33 -1.85 3.33 -17.54
N PHE A 34 -1.53 4.12 -16.53
CA PHE A 34 -1.69 3.74 -15.13
C PHE A 34 -3.12 3.25 -14.83
N ASN A 35 -4.13 4.04 -15.20
CA ASN A 35 -5.53 3.67 -15.00
C ASN A 35 -5.87 2.37 -15.74
N ARG A 36 -5.41 2.22 -16.98
CA ARG A 36 -5.65 1.02 -17.80
C ARG A 36 -5.05 -0.23 -17.16
N LEU A 37 -3.81 -0.17 -16.69
CA LEU A 37 -3.14 -1.32 -16.07
C LEU A 37 -3.77 -1.68 -14.72
N THR A 38 -4.24 -0.70 -13.96
CA THR A 38 -4.90 -0.93 -12.66
C THR A 38 -6.37 -1.33 -12.77
N GLU A 39 -7.05 -1.02 -13.89
CA GLU A 39 -8.46 -1.40 -14.14
C GLU A 39 -8.68 -2.90 -14.36
N SER A 40 -7.64 -3.66 -14.69
CA SER A 40 -7.72 -5.11 -14.87
C SER A 40 -8.19 -5.86 -13.62
N ARG A 41 -8.19 -5.22 -12.44
CA ARG A 41 -8.62 -5.76 -11.14
C ARG A 41 -10.10 -5.51 -10.78
N LYS A 42 -10.90 -4.83 -11.62
CA LYS A 42 -12.31 -4.44 -11.29
C LYS A 42 -13.29 -5.58 -11.01
N ALA A 43 -12.91 -6.83 -11.16
CA ALA A 43 -13.81 -7.97 -10.91
C ALA A 43 -13.94 -8.40 -9.42
N ILE A 44 -13.12 -7.88 -8.48
CA ILE A 44 -13.05 -8.40 -7.08
C ILE A 44 -12.97 -7.31 -5.99
N VAL A 45 -12.85 -6.01 -6.33
CA VAL A 45 -12.61 -4.97 -5.30
C VAL A 45 -13.84 -4.10 -5.09
N ASP A 46 -14.26 -4.01 -3.82
CA ASP A 46 -15.30 -3.15 -3.28
C ASP A 46 -15.19 -1.70 -3.78
N ASP A 47 -16.34 -1.16 -4.22
CA ASP A 47 -16.58 0.26 -4.51
C ASP A 47 -16.52 1.11 -3.22
N THR A 48 -15.40 1.14 -2.52
CA THR A 48 -15.16 2.21 -1.55
C THR A 48 -14.53 3.37 -2.27
N ALA A 49 -15.39 4.31 -2.66
CA ALA A 49 -15.03 5.58 -3.26
C ALA A 49 -13.99 6.33 -2.42
N GLY A 50 -12.72 6.20 -2.78
CA GLY A 50 -11.64 7.05 -2.33
C GLY A 50 -11.60 8.32 -3.19
N THR A 51 -11.40 9.45 -2.56
CA THR A 51 -11.36 10.79 -3.13
C THR A 51 -10.44 10.92 -4.35
N THR A 52 -10.81 11.76 -5.30
CA THR A 52 -10.24 11.98 -6.64
C THR A 52 -8.75 12.38 -6.72
N ARG A 53 -7.99 12.38 -5.63
CA ARG A 53 -6.54 12.68 -5.56
C ARG A 53 -5.61 11.46 -5.47
N ASP A 54 -6.16 10.25 -5.28
CA ASP A 54 -5.40 9.01 -5.08
C ASP A 54 -5.07 8.23 -6.37
N ARG A 55 -5.01 8.90 -7.53
CA ARG A 55 -4.86 8.26 -8.84
C ARG A 55 -3.42 7.86 -9.21
N GLN A 56 -2.51 7.78 -8.26
CA GLN A 56 -1.07 7.67 -8.57
C GLN A 56 -0.42 6.39 -8.11
N TYR A 57 -1.12 5.58 -7.30
CA TYR A 57 -0.69 4.28 -6.82
C TYR A 57 -1.79 3.25 -7.06
N GLY A 58 -1.41 2.12 -7.61
CA GLY A 58 -2.30 0.99 -7.86
C GLY A 58 -1.60 -0.34 -7.71
N MET A 59 -2.37 -1.40 -7.49
CA MET A 59 -1.89 -2.77 -7.54
C MET A 59 -2.38 -3.43 -8.82
N VAL A 60 -1.52 -4.19 -9.43
CA VAL A 60 -1.79 -4.97 -10.63
C VAL A 60 -1.61 -6.45 -10.29
N ASP A 61 -2.57 -7.28 -10.71
CA ASP A 61 -2.47 -8.74 -10.67
C ASP A 61 -2.51 -9.24 -12.11
N TRP A 62 -1.42 -9.86 -12.55
CA TRP A 62 -1.31 -10.44 -13.87
C TRP A 62 -0.72 -11.84 -13.80
N SER A 63 -1.42 -12.80 -14.35
CA SER A 63 -1.01 -14.22 -14.33
C SER A 63 -0.71 -14.76 -12.93
N GLY A 64 -1.40 -14.24 -11.89
CA GLY A 64 -1.20 -14.66 -10.49
C GLY A 64 0.01 -14.00 -9.81
N GLN A 65 0.66 -13.03 -10.47
CA GLN A 65 1.73 -12.22 -9.88
C GLN A 65 1.22 -10.82 -9.57
N GLU A 66 1.36 -10.41 -8.31
CA GLU A 66 0.97 -9.08 -7.86
C GLU A 66 2.19 -8.16 -7.81
N PHE A 67 2.02 -6.92 -8.28
CA PHE A 67 3.00 -5.85 -8.15
C PHE A 67 2.31 -4.49 -8.03
N SER A 68 3.03 -3.52 -7.48
CA SER A 68 2.58 -2.15 -7.35
C SER A 68 3.05 -1.29 -8.50
N ILE A 69 2.20 -0.36 -8.92
CA ILE A 69 2.52 0.58 -9.98
C ILE A 69 2.29 2.01 -9.50
N VAL A 70 3.19 2.93 -9.88
CA VAL A 70 3.15 4.34 -9.50
C VAL A 70 3.28 5.23 -10.74
N ASP A 71 2.35 6.18 -10.89
CA ASP A 71 2.48 7.26 -11.87
C ASP A 71 3.26 8.44 -11.27
N THR A 72 4.49 8.67 -11.76
CA THR A 72 5.33 9.75 -11.24
C THR A 72 4.88 11.14 -11.73
N GLY A 73 4.12 11.23 -12.81
CA GLY A 73 3.73 12.50 -13.45
C GLY A 73 2.64 13.29 -12.74
N GLY A 74 1.87 12.67 -11.85
CA GLY A 74 0.76 13.31 -11.16
C GLY A 74 1.13 14.08 -9.88
N TRP A 75 2.40 14.13 -9.50
CA TRP A 75 2.87 14.68 -8.23
C TRP A 75 3.38 16.13 -8.32
N VAL A 76 3.42 16.69 -9.53
CA VAL A 76 3.92 18.03 -9.76
C VAL A 76 2.78 19.00 -9.95
N VAL A 77 2.72 20.02 -9.09
CA VAL A 77 1.78 21.13 -9.15
C VAL A 77 2.52 22.39 -9.54
N ASN A 78 2.24 22.85 -10.78
CA ASN A 78 2.38 24.26 -11.24
C ASN A 78 3.74 24.97 -11.09
N SER A 79 4.58 24.88 -12.14
CA SER A 79 5.35 26.04 -12.60
C SER A 79 5.84 25.82 -14.04
N GLU A 80 5.59 26.74 -14.92
CA GLU A 80 5.90 26.62 -16.36
C GLU A 80 7.41 26.70 -16.69
N ASP A 81 8.26 27.10 -15.75
CA ASP A 81 9.69 27.35 -15.97
C ASP A 81 10.66 26.28 -15.42
N VAL A 82 10.17 25.11 -14.92
CA VAL A 82 11.01 24.12 -14.20
C VAL A 82 10.88 22.68 -14.74
N PHE A 83 10.36 22.49 -15.95
CA PHE A 83 10.01 21.18 -16.49
C PHE A 83 11.16 20.15 -16.51
N GLU A 84 12.36 20.53 -16.93
CA GLU A 84 13.48 19.58 -17.01
C GLU A 84 13.96 19.10 -15.65
N SER A 85 14.08 20.01 -14.68
CA SER A 85 14.55 19.64 -13.34
C SER A 85 13.58 18.73 -12.62
N GLU A 86 12.29 18.91 -12.85
CA GLU A 86 11.23 18.07 -12.25
C GLU A 86 11.15 16.69 -12.89
N ILE A 87 11.29 16.60 -14.22
CA ILE A 87 11.38 15.33 -14.94
C ILE A 87 12.59 14.53 -14.46
N ASN A 88 13.76 15.20 -14.36
CA ASN A 88 14.98 14.58 -13.87
C ASN A 88 14.82 14.00 -12.47
N LYS A 89 14.21 14.75 -11.57
CA LYS A 89 13.90 14.28 -10.21
C LYS A 89 12.98 13.06 -10.21
N GLN A 90 11.92 13.07 -11.01
CA GLN A 90 11.02 11.94 -11.15
C GLN A 90 11.74 10.68 -11.64
N VAL A 91 12.62 10.84 -12.63
CA VAL A 91 13.42 9.74 -13.18
C VAL A 91 14.44 9.23 -12.17
N GLU A 92 15.15 10.11 -11.46
CA GLU A 92 16.10 9.73 -10.41
C GLU A 92 15.42 8.95 -9.30
N ILE A 93 14.24 9.39 -8.85
CA ILE A 93 13.46 8.69 -7.84
C ILE A 93 13.00 7.33 -8.33
N ALA A 94 12.53 7.24 -9.58
CA ALA A 94 12.15 5.97 -10.17
C ALA A 94 13.35 5.01 -10.25
N ILE A 95 14.54 5.50 -10.58
CA ILE A 95 15.78 4.72 -10.59
C ILE A 95 16.13 4.21 -9.19
N ASP A 96 16.00 5.05 -8.17
CA ASP A 96 16.33 4.67 -6.80
C ASP A 96 15.34 3.65 -6.21
N GLU A 97 14.05 3.84 -6.44
CA GLU A 97 13.00 3.16 -5.70
C GLU A 97 12.28 2.06 -6.50
N ALA A 98 12.19 2.12 -7.83
CA ALA A 98 11.48 1.11 -8.61
C ALA A 98 12.32 -0.15 -8.88
N ASP A 99 11.64 -1.28 -9.09
CA ASP A 99 12.25 -2.53 -9.52
C ASP A 99 12.27 -2.62 -11.05
N VAL A 100 11.24 -2.07 -11.71
CA VAL A 100 11.13 -1.91 -13.17
C VAL A 100 10.63 -0.51 -13.47
N ILE A 101 11.17 0.11 -14.52
CA ILE A 101 10.79 1.45 -14.97
C ILE A 101 10.10 1.35 -16.33
N LEU A 102 8.89 1.90 -16.44
CA LEU A 102 8.19 2.08 -17.72
C LEU A 102 8.50 3.49 -18.22
N PHE A 103 9.31 3.61 -19.26
CA PHE A 103 9.54 4.87 -19.93
C PHE A 103 8.54 5.06 -21.06
N VAL A 104 7.57 5.94 -20.84
CA VAL A 104 6.44 6.15 -21.78
C VAL A 104 6.74 7.34 -22.69
N VAL A 105 6.69 7.08 -23.99
CA VAL A 105 6.84 8.07 -25.07
C VAL A 105 5.56 8.13 -25.92
N ASP A 106 5.40 9.21 -26.68
CA ASP A 106 4.20 9.45 -27.51
C ASP A 106 4.49 9.08 -28.96
N ALA A 107 3.97 7.94 -29.42
CA ALA A 107 4.16 7.48 -30.79
C ALA A 107 3.60 8.44 -31.86
N SER A 108 2.60 9.25 -31.53
CA SER A 108 2.02 10.21 -32.47
C SER A 108 2.92 11.41 -32.76
N ASN A 109 3.90 11.72 -31.90
CA ASN A 109 4.76 12.89 -32.03
C ASN A 109 6.22 12.55 -32.41
N GLY A 110 6.60 11.25 -32.40
CA GLY A 110 7.99 10.83 -32.55
C GLY A 110 8.87 11.19 -31.36
N VAL A 111 10.20 11.06 -31.54
CA VAL A 111 11.21 11.34 -30.50
C VAL A 111 11.38 12.86 -30.33
N THR A 112 11.45 13.31 -29.08
CA THR A 112 11.73 14.71 -28.70
C THR A 112 13.01 14.82 -27.92
N ASP A 113 13.60 16.04 -27.84
CA ASP A 113 14.83 16.32 -27.07
C ASP A 113 14.68 15.91 -25.59
N LEU A 114 13.47 16.06 -25.02
CA LEU A 114 13.17 15.62 -23.65
C LEU A 114 13.17 14.09 -23.52
N ASP A 115 12.70 13.37 -24.53
CA ASP A 115 12.74 11.90 -24.53
C ASP A 115 14.19 11.41 -24.61
N ASP A 116 15.03 12.02 -25.44
CA ASP A 116 16.45 11.73 -25.51
C ASP A 116 17.18 12.01 -24.19
N HIS A 117 16.85 13.14 -23.54
CA HIS A 117 17.43 13.51 -22.26
C HIS A 117 17.09 12.49 -21.17
N VAL A 118 15.83 12.11 -21.04
CA VAL A 118 15.37 11.08 -20.09
C VAL A 118 16.01 9.73 -20.41
N ALA A 119 16.06 9.34 -21.68
CA ALA A 119 16.71 8.10 -22.11
C ALA A 119 18.19 8.07 -21.73
N ALA A 120 18.91 9.19 -21.85
CA ALA A 120 20.31 9.29 -21.45
C ALA A 120 20.54 9.04 -19.95
N ILE A 121 19.60 9.48 -19.08
CA ILE A 121 19.64 9.19 -17.65
C ILE A 121 19.33 7.71 -17.39
N LEU A 122 18.29 7.18 -18.01
CA LEU A 122 17.84 5.80 -17.84
C LEU A 122 18.89 4.79 -18.32
N ARG A 123 19.60 5.03 -19.41
CA ARG A 123 20.69 4.17 -19.90
C ARG A 123 21.85 4.02 -18.91
N ARG A 124 22.07 5.01 -18.04
CA ARG A 124 23.11 4.94 -16.99
C ARG A 124 22.65 4.14 -15.76
N SER A 125 21.36 3.88 -15.66
CA SER A 125 20.80 3.11 -14.57
C SER A 125 21.07 1.61 -14.78
N LYS A 126 21.12 0.87 -13.68
CA LYS A 126 21.21 -0.61 -13.70
C LYS A 126 19.83 -1.28 -13.60
N LYS A 127 18.77 -0.49 -13.55
CA LYS A 127 17.40 -0.98 -13.43
C LYS A 127 16.87 -1.45 -14.78
N PRO A 128 16.03 -2.47 -14.83
CA PRO A 128 15.27 -2.80 -16.04
C PRO A 128 14.41 -1.62 -16.47
N VAL A 129 14.55 -1.20 -17.73
CA VAL A 129 13.77 -0.12 -18.34
C VAL A 129 13.03 -0.70 -19.53
N ILE A 130 11.70 -0.56 -19.54
CA ILE A 130 10.85 -0.95 -20.65
C ILE A 130 10.41 0.31 -21.37
N LEU A 131 10.76 0.43 -22.65
CA LEU A 131 10.34 1.54 -23.50
C LEU A 131 8.93 1.28 -24.01
N VAL A 132 8.00 2.20 -23.72
CA VAL A 132 6.57 2.06 -24.05
C VAL A 132 6.17 3.17 -25.02
N ALA A 133 5.91 2.81 -26.28
CA ALA A 133 5.41 3.73 -27.31
C ALA A 133 3.88 3.78 -27.23
N ASN A 134 3.35 4.80 -26.54
CA ASN A 134 1.91 4.94 -26.31
C ASN A 134 1.23 5.74 -27.44
N LYS A 135 -0.08 5.60 -27.54
CA LYS A 135 -0.95 6.23 -28.55
C LYS A 135 -0.74 5.66 -29.95
N GLU A 136 -0.42 4.37 -30.07
CA GLU A 136 -0.25 3.68 -31.36
C GLU A 136 -1.49 3.75 -32.25
N ASP A 137 -2.67 3.96 -31.66
CA ASP A 137 -3.95 4.07 -32.32
C ASP A 137 -4.16 5.40 -33.09
N LYS A 138 -3.24 6.36 -32.96
CA LYS A 138 -3.36 7.66 -33.59
C LYS A 138 -2.65 7.73 -34.92
N GLY A 139 -3.41 7.87 -35.99
CA GLY A 139 -2.96 8.26 -37.33
C GLY A 139 -1.69 7.53 -37.81
N ASP A 140 -0.65 8.31 -38.01
CA ASP A 140 0.65 7.85 -38.54
C ASP A 140 1.63 7.36 -37.45
N ALA A 141 1.16 7.14 -36.21
CA ALA A 141 2.00 6.77 -35.08
C ALA A 141 2.92 5.58 -35.36
N ARG A 142 2.46 4.58 -36.10
CA ARG A 142 3.25 3.39 -36.48
C ARG A 142 4.50 3.74 -37.32
N TYR A 143 4.48 4.81 -38.08
CA TYR A 143 5.64 5.23 -38.89
C TYR A 143 6.76 5.83 -38.04
N ASN A 144 6.42 6.32 -36.85
CA ASN A 144 7.38 6.90 -35.90
C ASN A 144 8.02 5.84 -34.99
N ILE A 145 7.46 4.63 -34.88
CA ILE A 145 8.00 3.57 -33.98
C ILE A 145 9.50 3.30 -34.22
N PRO A 146 10.00 3.21 -35.49
CA PRO A 146 11.43 2.99 -35.72
C PRO A 146 12.35 4.05 -35.14
N GLU A 147 11.89 5.30 -34.98
CA GLU A 147 12.68 6.38 -34.41
C GLU A 147 13.04 6.12 -32.94
N PHE A 148 12.18 5.44 -32.18
CA PHE A 148 12.39 5.19 -30.76
C PHE A 148 13.53 4.20 -30.47
N TYR A 149 13.98 3.42 -31.46
CA TYR A 149 15.20 2.61 -31.31
C TYR A 149 16.45 3.47 -31.07
N SER A 150 16.45 4.73 -31.56
CA SER A 150 17.53 5.68 -31.33
C SER A 150 17.77 6.00 -29.85
N LEU A 151 16.72 5.85 -29.01
CA LEU A 151 16.82 6.05 -27.57
C LEU A 151 17.72 5.01 -26.87
N GLY A 152 18.06 3.89 -27.52
CA GLY A 152 19.00 2.89 -27.02
C GLY A 152 18.54 2.16 -25.73
N LEU A 153 17.24 2.00 -25.56
CA LEU A 153 16.62 1.31 -24.42
C LEU A 153 15.95 -0.03 -24.79
N GLY A 154 16.27 -0.55 -25.97
CA GLY A 154 15.71 -1.79 -26.51
C GLY A 154 14.50 -1.56 -27.41
N GLU A 155 13.75 -2.64 -27.65
CA GLU A 155 12.57 -2.63 -28.50
C GLU A 155 11.41 -1.91 -27.81
N PRO A 156 10.79 -0.90 -28.47
CA PRO A 156 9.62 -0.23 -27.91
C PRO A 156 8.39 -1.15 -27.95
N ILE A 157 7.68 -1.25 -26.84
CA ILE A 157 6.39 -1.95 -26.79
C ILE A 157 5.31 -0.95 -27.19
N GLU A 158 4.60 -1.29 -28.28
CA GLU A 158 3.51 -0.49 -28.81
C GLU A 158 2.24 -0.68 -27.98
N VAL A 159 1.69 0.43 -27.45
CA VAL A 159 0.45 0.38 -26.67
C VAL A 159 -0.51 1.49 -27.04
N SER A 160 -1.80 1.23 -26.89
CA SER A 160 -2.81 2.26 -26.78
C SER A 160 -3.45 2.21 -25.40
N SER A 161 -3.07 3.13 -24.54
CA SER A 161 -3.68 3.25 -23.21
C SER A 161 -5.18 3.55 -23.28
N ALA A 162 -5.66 4.15 -24.37
CA ALA A 162 -7.05 4.52 -24.56
C ALA A 162 -7.94 3.29 -24.82
N ASN A 163 -7.53 2.40 -25.72
CA ASN A 163 -8.31 1.21 -26.10
C ASN A 163 -7.83 -0.10 -25.46
N GLY A 164 -6.60 -0.13 -24.90
CA GLY A 164 -6.00 -1.30 -24.23
C GLY A 164 -5.17 -2.21 -25.14
N SER A 165 -4.95 -1.84 -26.42
CA SER A 165 -4.07 -2.59 -27.31
C SER A 165 -2.65 -2.64 -26.75
N GLY A 166 -1.94 -3.77 -26.91
CA GLY A 166 -0.57 -3.97 -26.45
C GLY A 166 -0.35 -4.10 -24.94
N THR A 167 -1.37 -3.83 -24.10
CA THR A 167 -1.20 -3.83 -22.63
C THR A 167 -0.93 -5.21 -22.07
N GLY A 168 -1.42 -6.29 -22.69
CA GLY A 168 -1.11 -7.66 -22.27
C GLY A 168 0.36 -8.00 -22.45
N GLU A 169 0.93 -7.67 -23.62
CA GLU A 169 2.36 -7.85 -23.90
C GLU A 169 3.23 -7.03 -22.97
N LEU A 170 2.83 -5.78 -22.68
CA LEU A 170 3.50 -4.94 -21.70
C LEU A 170 3.50 -5.59 -20.31
N LEU A 171 2.38 -6.15 -19.85
CA LEU A 171 2.27 -6.82 -18.56
C LEU A 171 3.13 -8.08 -18.50
N ASP A 172 3.17 -8.89 -19.56
CA ASP A 172 4.04 -10.05 -19.65
C ASP A 172 5.52 -9.65 -19.57
N LYS A 173 5.90 -8.57 -20.26
CA LYS A 173 7.26 -8.04 -20.23
C LYS A 173 7.63 -7.49 -18.85
N ILE A 174 6.73 -6.78 -18.18
CA ILE A 174 6.95 -6.31 -16.80
C ILE A 174 7.29 -7.50 -15.88
N ILE A 175 6.51 -8.58 -15.95
CA ILE A 175 6.74 -9.77 -15.13
C ILE A 175 8.07 -10.44 -15.47
N ALA A 176 8.41 -10.53 -16.76
CA ALA A 176 9.65 -11.16 -17.21
C ALA A 176 10.90 -10.39 -16.75
N ASP A 177 10.84 -9.07 -16.71
CA ASP A 177 11.95 -8.20 -16.31
C ASP A 177 11.99 -7.92 -14.80
N MET A 178 10.97 -8.37 -14.04
CA MET A 178 10.97 -8.27 -12.58
C MET A 178 12.10 -9.08 -11.97
N PRO A 179 12.91 -8.49 -11.08
CA PRO A 179 13.94 -9.24 -10.37
C PRO A 179 13.30 -10.33 -9.49
N GLU A 180 13.91 -11.51 -9.50
CA GLU A 180 13.51 -12.56 -8.57
C GLU A 180 13.83 -12.16 -7.12
N PRO A 181 12.94 -12.45 -6.16
CA PRO A 181 13.23 -12.24 -4.75
C PRO A 181 14.42 -13.09 -4.34
N LYS A 182 15.43 -12.49 -3.76
CA LYS A 182 16.54 -13.23 -3.16
C LYS A 182 16.04 -13.96 -1.93
N ASP A 183 16.20 -15.27 -1.86
CA ASP A 183 15.74 -16.09 -0.73
C ASP A 183 16.37 -15.69 0.60
N ASP A 184 17.57 -15.10 0.58
CA ASP A 184 18.31 -14.66 1.77
C ASP A 184 17.68 -13.42 2.47
N ASP A 185 16.78 -12.70 1.80
CA ASP A 185 16.14 -11.48 2.32
C ASP A 185 14.73 -11.74 2.92
N LYS A 186 14.25 -12.99 2.93
CA LYS A 186 12.94 -13.30 3.49
C LYS A 186 12.98 -13.32 5.02
N PRO A 187 12.24 -12.42 5.68
CA PRO A 187 12.10 -12.47 7.13
C PRO A 187 11.36 -13.75 7.55
N GLU A 188 11.62 -14.24 8.75
CA GLU A 188 10.87 -15.36 9.32
C GLU A 188 9.36 -15.02 9.36
N ASP A 189 8.51 -15.92 8.85
CA ASP A 189 7.08 -15.66 8.66
C ASP A 189 6.31 -15.44 9.98
N ASP A 190 6.82 -15.99 11.09
CA ASP A 190 6.17 -15.89 12.40
C ASP A 190 6.50 -14.62 13.17
N ILE A 191 7.52 -13.88 12.76
CA ILE A 191 7.96 -12.64 13.42
C ILE A 191 7.24 -11.43 12.80
N ALA A 192 6.63 -10.61 13.65
CA ALA A 192 5.90 -9.41 13.25
C ALA A 192 6.76 -8.42 12.46
N LYS A 193 6.19 -7.79 11.44
CA LYS A 193 6.84 -6.78 10.60
C LYS A 193 6.11 -5.44 10.78
N PHE A 194 6.80 -4.44 11.35
CA PHE A 194 6.22 -3.14 11.63
C PHE A 194 6.82 -2.05 10.74
N ALA A 195 5.96 -1.24 10.12
CA ALA A 195 6.35 -0.04 9.39
C ALA A 195 5.98 1.21 10.19
N ILE A 196 6.91 2.17 10.28
CA ILE A 196 6.64 3.49 10.85
C ILE A 196 6.50 4.47 9.70
N VAL A 197 5.26 4.92 9.47
CA VAL A 197 4.89 5.78 8.34
C VAL A 197 4.26 7.09 8.82
N GLY A 198 4.19 8.07 7.95
CA GLY A 198 3.65 9.38 8.27
C GLY A 198 4.36 10.48 7.50
N ARG A 199 3.84 11.70 7.57
CA ARG A 199 4.39 12.89 6.91
C ARG A 199 5.87 13.13 7.23
N PRO A 200 6.59 13.90 6.40
CA PRO A 200 7.87 14.49 6.79
C PRO A 200 7.73 15.24 8.11
N ASN A 201 8.74 15.14 8.95
CA ASN A 201 8.82 15.78 10.26
C ASN A 201 7.76 15.39 11.32
N ALA A 202 6.94 14.37 11.09
CA ALA A 202 6.04 13.81 12.12
C ALA A 202 6.80 13.15 13.30
N GLY A 203 8.12 12.94 13.18
CA GLY A 203 8.95 12.40 14.23
C GLY A 203 9.31 10.93 14.08
N LYS A 204 9.15 10.34 12.87
CA LYS A 204 9.48 8.93 12.58
C LYS A 204 10.91 8.57 13.00
N SER A 205 11.90 9.35 12.56
CA SER A 205 13.32 9.12 12.94
C SER A 205 13.57 9.25 14.43
N SER A 206 12.88 10.21 15.08
CA SER A 206 12.99 10.39 16.52
C SER A 206 12.42 9.21 17.29
N LEU A 207 11.28 8.66 16.83
CA LEU A 207 10.66 7.48 17.45
C LEU A 207 11.56 6.24 17.30
N ILE A 208 12.10 6.01 16.09
CA ILE A 208 13.04 4.90 15.87
C ILE A 208 14.29 5.04 16.72
N ASN A 209 14.88 6.24 16.78
CA ASN A 209 16.04 6.49 17.63
C ASN A 209 15.72 6.28 19.12
N ALA A 210 14.52 6.64 19.56
CA ALA A 210 14.07 6.40 20.92
C ALA A 210 13.92 4.90 21.25
N PHE A 211 13.51 4.06 20.28
CA PHE A 211 13.48 2.60 20.46
C PHE A 211 14.87 1.99 20.52
N ILE A 212 15.80 2.48 19.69
CA ILE A 212 17.13 1.93 19.56
C ILE A 212 18.00 2.29 20.78
N GLY A 213 17.77 3.45 21.41
CA GLY A 213 18.57 3.99 22.51
C GLY A 213 19.87 4.66 22.04
N GLU A 214 20.64 5.24 22.95
CA GLU A 214 21.91 5.94 22.66
C GLU A 214 23.07 4.99 22.32
N GLU A 215 22.98 3.72 22.68
CA GLU A 215 23.97 2.71 22.29
C GLU A 215 23.75 2.25 20.87
N ARG A 216 24.66 2.65 19.99
CA ARG A 216 24.67 2.45 18.52
C ARG A 216 24.71 1.00 18.03
N HIS A 217 24.37 0.02 18.82
CA HIS A 217 24.30 -1.38 18.39
C HIS A 217 22.88 -1.73 17.99
N ILE A 218 22.50 -1.20 16.82
CA ILE A 218 21.40 -1.79 16.09
C ILE A 218 21.89 -3.11 15.56
N VAL A 219 21.13 -4.13 15.98
CA VAL A 219 20.90 -5.37 15.25
C VAL A 219 22.13 -5.92 14.57
N THR A 220 22.51 -7.08 15.00
CA THR A 220 23.33 -7.98 14.21
C THR A 220 22.86 -7.88 12.76
N ASP A 221 23.69 -7.22 11.92
CA ASP A 221 23.69 -7.53 10.50
C ASP A 221 23.71 -9.05 10.46
N ILE A 222 22.68 -9.67 9.94
CA ILE A 222 22.76 -11.07 9.56
C ILE A 222 23.95 -11.07 8.61
N ALA A 223 25.05 -11.75 9.01
CA ALA A 223 26.28 -11.75 8.27
C ALA A 223 25.98 -12.23 6.85
N GLY A 224 26.04 -11.31 5.86
CA GLY A 224 25.70 -11.61 4.48
C GLY A 224 24.65 -10.70 3.86
N THR A 225 23.90 -9.86 4.64
CA THR A 225 22.92 -8.95 4.06
C THR A 225 23.62 -7.75 3.43
N THR A 226 23.49 -7.67 2.11
CA THR A 226 23.92 -6.53 1.31
C THR A 226 23.19 -5.25 1.78
N ARG A 227 23.75 -4.08 1.52
CA ARG A 227 23.27 -2.72 1.90
C ARG A 227 21.79 -2.41 1.57
N ASP A 228 21.03 -3.36 1.04
CA ASP A 228 19.69 -3.21 0.46
C ASP A 228 18.58 -3.93 1.24
N SER A 229 18.85 -4.53 2.42
CA SER A 229 17.80 -5.17 3.22
C SER A 229 16.83 -4.14 3.77
N ILE A 230 15.54 -4.32 3.45
CA ILE A 230 14.44 -3.47 3.94
C ILE A 230 13.99 -3.86 5.36
N TYR A 231 14.44 -5.02 5.88
CA TYR A 231 14.06 -5.56 7.18
C TYR A 231 15.19 -5.45 8.20
N HIS A 232 14.89 -4.87 9.36
CA HIS A 232 15.84 -4.75 10.48
C HIS A 232 15.23 -5.38 11.72
N ARG A 233 15.77 -6.50 12.18
CA ARG A 233 15.29 -7.18 13.39
C ARG A 233 15.56 -6.34 14.64
N TYR A 234 14.55 -6.15 15.44
CA TYR A 234 14.61 -5.55 16.76
C TYR A 234 14.34 -6.62 17.81
N ASN A 235 15.35 -6.94 18.62
CA ASN A 235 15.23 -7.92 19.69
C ASN A 235 15.78 -7.33 20.99
N LYS A 236 14.96 -6.50 21.66
CA LYS A 236 15.32 -5.84 22.93
C LYS A 236 14.07 -5.64 23.78
N PHE A 237 14.28 -5.50 25.10
CA PHE A 237 13.22 -5.20 26.08
C PHE A 237 12.02 -6.18 26.04
N GLY A 238 12.26 -7.43 25.66
CA GLY A 238 11.20 -8.44 25.55
C GLY A 238 10.38 -8.39 24.25
N PHE A 239 10.74 -7.53 23.31
CA PHE A 239 10.14 -7.46 21.97
C PHE A 239 11.03 -8.13 20.95
N ASP A 240 10.42 -8.88 20.01
CA ASP A 240 11.10 -9.46 18.84
C ASP A 240 10.23 -9.21 17.59
N PHE A 241 10.69 -8.34 16.69
CA PHE A 241 9.99 -7.98 15.46
C PHE A 241 10.96 -7.39 14.43
N TYR A 242 10.50 -7.27 13.19
CA TYR A 242 11.22 -6.55 12.14
C TYR A 242 10.68 -5.13 12.00
N LEU A 243 11.58 -4.15 11.97
CA LEU A 243 11.28 -2.81 11.46
C LEU A 243 11.54 -2.76 9.97
N VAL A 244 10.55 -2.26 9.22
CA VAL A 244 10.62 -2.15 7.76
C VAL A 244 11.11 -0.76 7.36
N ASP A 245 12.04 -0.71 6.40
CA ASP A 245 12.61 0.52 5.79
C ASP A 245 13.19 1.54 6.77
N THR A 246 14.06 1.10 7.65
CA THR A 246 14.81 2.04 8.52
C THR A 246 15.96 2.75 7.78
N ALA A 247 16.39 2.25 6.62
CA ALA A 247 17.49 2.81 5.84
C ALA A 247 17.17 4.22 5.30
N GLY A 248 15.92 4.48 4.91
CA GLY A 248 15.45 5.81 4.52
C GLY A 248 15.53 6.85 5.63
N ILE A 249 15.55 6.42 6.88
CA ILE A 249 15.64 7.29 8.07
C ILE A 249 17.10 7.62 8.41
N ARG A 250 18.06 6.73 8.08
CA ARG A 250 19.49 6.90 8.38
C ARG A 250 20.24 7.75 7.36
N LYS A 251 19.82 7.77 6.09
CA LYS A 251 20.51 8.53 5.02
C LYS A 251 20.24 10.05 5.02
N LYS A 252 19.61 10.60 6.06
CA LYS A 252 19.22 12.02 6.16
C LYS A 252 20.35 13.07 6.12
N ASN A 253 21.63 12.69 5.99
CA ASN A 253 22.72 13.65 6.06
C ASN A 253 23.11 14.32 4.74
N LYS A 254 22.43 14.08 3.60
CA LYS A 254 22.89 14.64 2.30
C LYS A 254 21.84 15.17 1.33
N VAL A 255 20.53 15.13 1.62
CA VAL A 255 19.52 15.62 0.67
C VAL A 255 18.60 16.63 1.36
N ASN A 256 18.89 17.90 1.15
CA ASN A 256 17.97 19.00 1.42
C ASN A 256 16.97 19.11 0.26
N GLU A 257 15.70 19.37 0.60
CA GLU A 257 14.60 19.95 -0.19
C GLU A 257 13.61 19.06 -0.96
N ASP A 258 13.91 17.81 -1.35
CA ASP A 258 12.94 16.97 -2.09
C ASP A 258 12.29 15.87 -1.22
N ILE A 259 12.02 16.18 0.05
CA ILE A 259 11.69 15.23 1.12
C ILE A 259 10.30 14.60 0.95
N GLU A 260 9.35 15.26 0.29
CA GLU A 260 7.95 14.80 0.28
C GLU A 260 7.72 13.59 -0.62
N TYR A 261 8.24 13.61 -1.83
CA TYR A 261 8.01 12.57 -2.82
C TYR A 261 8.73 11.25 -2.48
N TYR A 262 10.01 11.31 -2.13
CA TYR A 262 10.75 10.13 -1.62
C TYR A 262 10.07 9.49 -0.41
N SER A 263 9.48 10.33 0.45
CA SER A 263 8.77 9.86 1.63
C SER A 263 7.52 9.03 1.29
N VAL A 264 6.82 9.34 0.20
CA VAL A 264 5.59 8.63 -0.19
C VAL A 264 5.91 7.26 -0.78
N ILE A 265 6.82 7.16 -1.75
CA ILE A 265 7.17 5.86 -2.37
C ILE A 265 7.76 4.90 -1.33
N ARG A 266 8.62 5.39 -0.45
CA ARG A 266 9.14 4.59 0.66
C ARG A 266 8.06 4.16 1.63
N SER A 267 7.11 5.06 1.91
CA SER A 267 5.95 4.69 2.74
C SER A 267 5.13 3.58 2.10
N ILE A 268 4.96 3.59 0.78
CA ILE A 268 4.27 2.53 0.04
C ILE A 268 5.00 1.19 0.25
N ARG A 269 6.30 1.14 -0.04
CA ARG A 269 7.11 -0.08 0.15
C ARG A 269 7.09 -0.59 1.59
N ALA A 270 7.25 0.33 2.55
CA ALA A 270 7.20 -0.02 3.95
C ALA A 270 5.83 -0.59 4.36
N ILE A 271 4.74 0.03 3.88
CA ILE A 271 3.38 -0.46 4.11
C ILE A 271 3.21 -1.86 3.51
N GLU A 272 3.60 -2.07 2.26
CA GLU A 272 3.46 -3.37 1.59
C GLU A 272 4.22 -4.48 2.31
N ALA A 273 5.44 -4.21 2.73
CA ALA A 273 6.32 -5.17 3.38
C ALA A 273 6.02 -5.43 4.86
N SER A 274 5.06 -4.70 5.46
CA SER A 274 4.72 -4.81 6.89
C SER A 274 3.44 -5.61 7.14
N ASP A 275 3.24 -6.03 8.39
CA ASP A 275 1.99 -6.59 8.90
C ASP A 275 1.15 -5.52 9.58
N VAL A 276 1.82 -4.62 10.34
CA VAL A 276 1.19 -3.52 11.06
C VAL A 276 1.93 -2.22 10.77
N CYS A 277 1.16 -1.18 10.49
CA CYS A 277 1.65 0.17 10.27
C CYS A 277 1.41 1.05 11.51
N ILE A 278 2.47 1.72 11.96
CA ILE A 278 2.41 2.76 12.98
C ILE A 278 2.35 4.10 12.23
N LEU A 279 1.15 4.67 12.10
CA LEU A 279 0.92 5.95 11.44
C LEU A 279 1.21 7.10 12.41
N MET A 280 2.26 7.86 12.14
CA MET A 280 2.65 9.00 12.96
C MET A 280 1.98 10.29 12.49
N ILE A 281 1.27 10.95 13.41
CA ILE A 281 0.63 12.25 13.23
C ILE A 281 1.31 13.28 14.13
N ASP A 282 1.60 14.47 13.61
CA ASP A 282 2.14 15.58 14.36
C ASP A 282 1.00 16.32 15.09
N ALA A 283 0.98 16.25 16.43
CA ALA A 283 -0.05 16.86 17.25
C ALA A 283 -0.12 18.40 17.09
N THR A 284 1.00 19.06 16.78
CA THR A 284 1.07 20.51 16.64
C THR A 284 0.42 21.03 15.35
N ARG A 285 0.32 20.15 14.32
CA ARG A 285 -0.27 20.50 13.01
C ARG A 285 -1.65 19.90 12.81
N GLY A 286 -2.04 18.92 13.62
CA GLY A 286 -3.26 18.16 13.42
C GLY A 286 -3.21 17.23 12.22
N ILE A 287 -4.37 16.80 11.74
CA ILE A 287 -4.53 15.88 10.63
C ILE A 287 -4.56 16.65 9.31
N GLU A 288 -3.65 16.31 8.40
CA GLU A 288 -3.61 16.91 7.06
C GLU A 288 -4.03 15.89 5.99
N SER A 289 -4.19 16.35 4.74
CA SER A 289 -4.59 15.49 3.61
C SER A 289 -3.58 14.35 3.35
N GLN A 290 -2.29 14.61 3.57
CA GLN A 290 -1.24 13.60 3.38
C GLN A 290 -1.34 12.46 4.40
N ASP A 291 -1.76 12.73 5.65
CA ASP A 291 -2.03 11.68 6.64
C ASP A 291 -3.19 10.79 6.19
N SER A 292 -4.23 11.38 5.60
CA SER A 292 -5.37 10.65 5.03
C SER A 292 -4.96 9.79 3.83
N ASN A 293 -4.05 10.27 2.99
CA ASN A 293 -3.53 9.50 1.86
C ASN A 293 -2.74 8.26 2.33
N ILE A 294 -1.85 8.44 3.32
CA ILE A 294 -1.10 7.33 3.91
C ILE A 294 -2.05 6.33 4.59
N PHE A 295 -3.04 6.81 5.31
CA PHE A 295 -4.08 5.95 5.89
C PHE A 295 -4.83 5.16 4.81
N GLY A 296 -5.22 5.80 3.70
CA GLY A 296 -5.84 5.12 2.56
C GLY A 296 -4.95 4.03 1.96
N LEU A 297 -3.62 4.25 1.88
CA LEU A 297 -2.65 3.23 1.46
C LEU A 297 -2.62 2.04 2.42
N ILE A 298 -2.61 2.29 3.74
CA ILE A 298 -2.64 1.24 4.77
C ILE A 298 -3.91 0.39 4.65
N GLN A 299 -5.06 1.03 4.45
CA GLN A 299 -6.34 0.34 4.27
C GLN A 299 -6.37 -0.52 3.00
N ARG A 300 -5.95 0.04 1.85
CA ARG A 300 -5.90 -0.69 0.56
C ARG A 300 -5.01 -1.93 0.65
N ASN A 301 -3.89 -1.82 1.35
CA ASN A 301 -2.97 -2.93 1.61
C ASN A 301 -3.42 -3.83 2.77
N LYS A 302 -4.59 -3.57 3.37
CA LYS A 302 -5.19 -4.39 4.45
C LYS A 302 -4.23 -4.65 5.62
N LYS A 303 -3.43 -3.64 5.98
CA LYS A 303 -2.47 -3.74 7.09
C LYS A 303 -3.13 -3.42 8.43
N GLY A 304 -2.58 -3.98 9.52
CA GLY A 304 -2.92 -3.53 10.85
C GLY A 304 -2.51 -2.06 11.05
N LEU A 305 -3.21 -1.34 11.90
CA LEU A 305 -3.01 0.08 12.12
C LEU A 305 -2.92 0.43 13.61
N VAL A 306 -1.88 1.18 13.95
CA VAL A 306 -1.75 1.92 15.20
C VAL A 306 -1.52 3.39 14.85
N VAL A 307 -2.34 4.29 15.36
CA VAL A 307 -2.13 5.73 15.19
C VAL A 307 -1.35 6.28 16.36
N CYS A 308 -0.23 6.93 16.08
CA CYS A 308 0.66 7.53 17.05
C CYS A 308 0.66 9.05 16.90
N VAL A 309 -0.05 9.75 17.79
CA VAL A 309 -0.08 11.22 17.86
C VAL A 309 1.15 11.67 18.62
N ASN A 310 2.18 12.07 17.88
CA ASN A 310 3.48 12.43 18.41
C ASN A 310 3.60 13.94 18.66
N LYS A 311 4.64 14.34 19.40
CA LYS A 311 4.87 15.72 19.86
C LYS A 311 3.77 16.24 20.77
N TRP A 312 3.13 15.34 21.50
CA TRP A 312 2.08 15.72 22.46
C TRP A 312 2.61 16.61 23.59
N ASP A 313 3.91 16.55 23.85
CA ASP A 313 4.64 17.43 24.78
C ASP A 313 4.65 18.91 24.38
N LEU A 314 4.43 19.23 23.09
CA LEU A 314 4.39 20.59 22.56
C LEU A 314 2.97 21.18 22.52
N VAL A 315 1.93 20.39 22.81
CA VAL A 315 0.55 20.86 22.85
C VAL A 315 0.29 21.56 24.17
N GLU A 316 -0.27 22.78 24.13
CA GLU A 316 -0.55 23.59 25.32
C GLU A 316 -1.61 22.94 26.22
N ASN A 317 -2.75 22.58 25.63
CA ASN A 317 -3.84 21.92 26.36
C ASN A 317 -3.75 20.39 26.20
N ARG A 318 -3.34 19.70 27.26
CA ARG A 318 -3.19 18.24 27.32
C ARG A 318 -4.26 17.55 28.16
N SER A 319 -5.39 18.24 28.36
CA SER A 319 -6.50 17.66 29.12
C SER A 319 -7.05 16.40 28.45
N LEU A 320 -7.76 15.58 29.22
CA LEU A 320 -8.45 14.39 28.68
C LEU A 320 -9.51 14.77 27.64
N GLU A 321 -10.11 15.95 27.79
CA GLU A 321 -11.09 16.48 26.82
C GLU A 321 -10.40 16.81 25.49
N ALA A 322 -9.24 17.48 25.51
CA ALA A 322 -8.46 17.76 24.32
C ALA A 322 -8.02 16.47 23.61
N GLN A 323 -7.61 15.45 24.37
CA GLN A 323 -7.28 14.14 23.80
C GLN A 323 -8.50 13.51 23.10
N LYS A 324 -9.66 13.48 23.74
CA LYS A 324 -10.90 12.96 23.16
C LYS A 324 -11.35 13.72 21.90
N MET A 325 -11.21 15.04 21.91
CA MET A 325 -11.50 15.85 20.72
C MET A 325 -10.58 15.48 19.55
N PHE A 326 -9.30 15.30 19.81
CA PHE A 326 -8.32 14.90 18.80
C PHE A 326 -8.58 13.47 18.28
N GLU A 327 -8.91 12.55 19.18
CA GLU A 327 -9.32 11.18 18.80
C GLU A 327 -10.55 11.18 17.90
N ASN A 328 -11.59 11.92 18.26
CA ASN A 328 -12.81 12.02 17.47
C ASN A 328 -12.54 12.60 16.08
N ALA A 329 -11.71 13.65 15.99
CA ALA A 329 -11.31 14.22 14.71
C ALA A 329 -10.56 13.21 13.82
N ILE A 330 -9.66 12.38 14.42
CA ILE A 330 -8.98 11.30 13.69
C ILE A 330 -9.99 10.27 13.19
N ARG A 331 -10.90 9.79 14.05
CA ARG A 331 -11.88 8.76 13.70
C ARG A 331 -12.83 9.24 12.62
N GLU A 332 -13.30 10.48 12.71
CA GLU A 332 -14.17 11.11 11.71
C GLU A 332 -13.44 11.22 10.36
N ARG A 333 -12.18 11.66 10.36
CA ARG A 333 -11.39 11.83 9.15
C ARG A 333 -11.05 10.51 8.45
N PHE A 334 -10.89 9.44 9.23
CA PHE A 334 -10.49 8.13 8.74
C PHE A 334 -11.68 7.16 8.56
N ALA A 335 -12.92 7.62 8.75
CA ALA A 335 -14.09 6.82 8.46
C ALA A 335 -14.06 6.25 7.01
N PRO A 336 -14.57 5.03 6.77
CA PRO A 336 -15.40 4.22 7.67
C PRO A 336 -14.65 3.30 8.65
N PHE A 337 -13.34 3.07 8.47
CA PHE A 337 -12.58 2.25 9.41
C PHE A 337 -12.14 3.13 10.59
N THR A 338 -12.77 2.93 11.75
CA THR A 338 -12.55 3.75 12.95
C THR A 338 -12.09 2.93 14.15
N ASP A 339 -12.06 1.59 14.03
CA ASP A 339 -11.70 0.68 15.10
C ASP A 339 -10.19 0.39 15.11
N PHE A 340 -9.41 1.38 15.56
CA PHE A 340 -7.95 1.27 15.71
C PHE A 340 -7.47 2.04 16.96
N PRO A 341 -6.35 1.62 17.56
CA PRO A 341 -5.75 2.28 18.71
C PRO A 341 -5.13 3.63 18.32
N ILE A 342 -5.32 4.62 19.20
CA ILE A 342 -4.73 5.96 19.10
C ILE A 342 -3.93 6.21 20.37
N LEU A 343 -2.64 6.50 20.24
CA LEU A 343 -1.72 6.73 21.35
C LEU A 343 -1.11 8.13 21.23
N PHE A 344 -1.15 8.88 22.35
CA PHE A 344 -0.52 10.18 22.46
C PHE A 344 0.86 10.02 23.06
N THR A 345 1.89 10.43 22.32
CA THR A 345 3.29 10.14 22.62
C THR A 345 4.19 11.37 22.48
N SER A 346 5.37 11.29 23.04
CA SER A 346 6.49 12.15 22.69
C SER A 346 7.73 11.32 22.49
N ALA A 347 8.22 11.28 21.27
CA ALA A 347 9.44 10.57 20.92
C ALA A 347 10.69 11.20 21.58
N ILE A 348 10.69 12.52 21.82
CA ILE A 348 11.79 13.25 22.43
C ILE A 348 11.86 12.98 23.94
N THR A 349 10.73 13.09 24.63
CA THR A 349 10.66 12.85 26.08
C THR A 349 10.51 11.35 26.41
N LYS A 350 10.47 10.50 25.41
CA LYS A 350 10.28 9.04 25.52
C LYS A 350 8.94 8.64 26.18
N GLN A 351 7.95 9.53 26.16
CA GLN A 351 6.65 9.28 26.79
C GLN A 351 5.83 8.28 25.99
N ARG A 352 5.44 7.17 26.62
CA ARG A 352 4.59 6.10 26.07
C ARG A 352 5.10 5.42 24.79
N ILE A 353 6.41 5.54 24.46
CA ILE A 353 6.95 4.93 23.23
C ILE A 353 6.85 3.41 23.24
N PHE A 354 7.14 2.74 24.37
CA PHE A 354 7.04 1.28 24.48
C PHE A 354 5.57 0.81 24.39
N LYS A 355 4.61 1.62 24.85
CA LYS A 355 3.18 1.28 24.67
C LYS A 355 2.79 1.21 23.19
N VAL A 356 3.45 1.98 22.31
CA VAL A 356 3.24 1.88 20.85
C VAL A 356 3.65 0.49 20.35
N LEU A 357 4.79 -0.04 20.82
CA LEU A 357 5.25 -1.37 20.44
C LEU A 357 4.33 -2.47 20.99
N GLU A 358 3.96 -2.39 22.27
CA GLU A 358 2.99 -3.32 22.86
C GLU A 358 1.68 -3.38 22.07
N THR A 359 1.14 -2.20 21.76
CA THR A 359 -0.11 -2.10 20.98
C THR A 359 0.07 -2.62 19.55
N ALA A 360 1.24 -2.40 18.90
CA ALA A 360 1.50 -2.96 17.58
C ALA A 360 1.57 -4.49 17.61
N VAL A 361 2.13 -5.08 18.67
CA VAL A 361 2.12 -6.53 18.88
C VAL A 361 0.68 -7.03 19.12
N GLU A 362 -0.12 -6.35 19.96
CA GLU A 362 -1.54 -6.67 20.17
C GLU A 362 -2.32 -6.70 18.85
N VAL A 363 -2.11 -5.69 17.98
CA VAL A 363 -2.74 -5.62 16.64
C VAL A 363 -2.27 -6.77 15.74
N PHE A 364 -0.99 -7.13 15.79
CA PHE A 364 -0.46 -8.27 15.04
C PHE A 364 -1.09 -9.59 15.48
N GLU A 365 -1.23 -9.81 16.79
CA GLU A 365 -1.90 -11.00 17.32
C GLU A 365 -3.39 -11.03 16.94
N ASN A 366 -4.06 -9.88 16.95
CA ASN A 366 -5.44 -9.77 16.48
C ASN A 366 -5.58 -10.16 15.00
N ARG A 367 -4.57 -9.88 14.15
CA ARG A 367 -4.56 -10.30 12.75
C ARG A 367 -4.46 -11.82 12.58
N LYS A 368 -3.72 -12.48 13.46
CA LYS A 368 -3.54 -13.95 13.46
C LYS A 368 -4.69 -14.71 14.14
N ARG A 369 -5.61 -14.01 14.80
CA ARG A 369 -6.71 -14.61 15.56
C ARG A 369 -7.59 -15.48 14.68
N ILE A 370 -7.76 -16.73 15.06
CA ILE A 370 -8.66 -17.67 14.40
C ILE A 370 -9.81 -18.01 15.38
N ILE A 371 -11.05 -17.87 14.90
CA ILE A 371 -12.25 -18.17 15.67
C ILE A 371 -12.81 -19.50 15.19
N PRO A 372 -13.09 -20.45 16.10
CA PRO A 372 -13.74 -21.71 15.74
C PRO A 372 -15.10 -21.48 15.07
N THR A 373 -15.37 -22.23 14.01
CA THR A 373 -16.61 -22.12 13.22
C THR A 373 -17.85 -22.33 14.07
N SER A 374 -17.79 -23.19 15.08
CA SER A 374 -18.92 -23.42 16.02
C SER A 374 -19.27 -22.17 16.81
N GLN A 375 -18.25 -21.43 17.31
CA GLN A 375 -18.46 -20.17 18.05
C GLN A 375 -19.01 -19.07 17.13
N LEU A 376 -18.50 -18.98 15.88
CA LEU A 376 -19.00 -18.03 14.89
C LEU A 376 -20.49 -18.26 14.62
N ASN A 377 -20.90 -19.51 14.36
CA ASN A 377 -22.28 -19.81 14.03
C ASN A 377 -23.22 -19.66 15.23
N SER A 378 -22.82 -20.08 16.43
CA SER A 378 -23.67 -19.93 17.62
C SER A 378 -23.98 -18.45 17.89
N TYR A 379 -23.02 -17.56 17.79
CA TYR A 379 -23.21 -16.12 18.04
C TYR A 379 -23.84 -15.38 16.86
N LEU A 380 -23.22 -15.47 15.68
CA LEU A 380 -23.62 -14.64 14.54
C LEU A 380 -24.99 -15.04 13.97
N LEU A 381 -25.34 -16.31 13.95
CA LEU A 381 -26.67 -16.72 13.47
C LEU A 381 -27.80 -16.25 14.41
N GLU A 382 -27.55 -16.18 15.71
CA GLU A 382 -28.47 -15.56 16.67
C GLU A 382 -28.65 -14.06 16.36
N GLN A 383 -27.55 -13.30 16.17
CA GLN A 383 -27.62 -11.89 15.82
C GLN A 383 -28.35 -11.64 14.48
N ILE A 384 -28.14 -12.52 13.50
CA ILE A 384 -28.81 -12.47 12.20
C ILE A 384 -30.32 -12.80 12.34
N GLN A 385 -30.74 -13.66 13.27
CA GLN A 385 -32.15 -13.92 13.55
C GLN A 385 -32.83 -12.70 14.17
N ILE A 386 -32.12 -11.98 15.06
CA ILE A 386 -32.65 -10.76 15.71
C ILE A 386 -32.74 -9.62 14.67
N THR A 387 -31.74 -9.48 13.82
CA THR A 387 -31.68 -8.43 12.79
C THR A 387 -31.41 -9.07 11.44
N PRO A 388 -32.43 -9.56 10.71
CA PRO A 388 -32.25 -10.23 9.44
C PRO A 388 -31.86 -9.24 8.32
N PRO A 389 -31.19 -9.72 7.26
CA PRO A 389 -30.89 -8.89 6.08
C PRO A 389 -32.16 -8.28 5.50
N PRO A 390 -32.09 -7.01 5.02
CA PRO A 390 -33.24 -6.36 4.38
C PRO A 390 -33.75 -7.16 3.19
N THR A 391 -35.07 -7.24 3.05
CA THR A 391 -35.71 -7.86 1.88
C THR A 391 -35.48 -7.01 0.62
N ASN A 392 -35.27 -7.65 -0.50
CA ASN A 392 -35.16 -6.98 -1.78
C ASN A 392 -36.16 -7.58 -2.79
N LYS A 393 -37.01 -6.75 -3.38
CA LYS A 393 -38.06 -7.15 -4.35
C LYS A 393 -38.91 -8.33 -3.86
N GLY A 394 -39.28 -8.35 -2.56
CA GLY A 394 -40.10 -9.40 -1.95
C GLY A 394 -39.39 -10.73 -1.69
N LYS A 395 -38.09 -10.82 -1.95
CA LYS A 395 -37.28 -12.02 -1.65
C LYS A 395 -36.47 -11.83 -0.39
N PHE A 396 -36.43 -12.89 0.43
CA PHE A 396 -35.70 -12.91 1.72
C PHE A 396 -34.30 -13.48 1.51
N VAL A 397 -33.30 -12.77 2.01
CA VAL A 397 -31.94 -13.30 2.13
C VAL A 397 -31.84 -14.15 3.39
N LYS A 398 -31.46 -15.41 3.27
CA LYS A 398 -31.28 -16.32 4.38
C LYS A 398 -29.81 -16.72 4.47
N ILE A 399 -29.11 -16.23 5.49
CA ILE A 399 -27.74 -16.64 5.84
C ILE A 399 -27.85 -17.92 6.66
N LYS A 400 -27.14 -18.98 6.25
CA LYS A 400 -27.26 -20.31 6.83
C LYS A 400 -26.02 -20.73 7.62
N TYR A 401 -24.86 -20.17 7.28
CA TYR A 401 -23.60 -20.64 7.81
C TYR A 401 -22.53 -19.55 7.66
N VAL A 402 -21.61 -19.51 8.62
CA VAL A 402 -20.48 -18.59 8.64
C VAL A 402 -19.21 -19.37 8.93
N THR A 403 -18.15 -19.07 8.23
CA THR A 403 -16.82 -19.63 8.50
C THR A 403 -15.75 -18.56 8.36
N MET A 404 -14.61 -18.78 8.98
CA MET A 404 -13.41 -17.96 8.85
C MET A 404 -12.37 -18.71 8.00
N LEU A 405 -11.74 -18.02 7.04
CA LEU A 405 -10.65 -18.58 6.25
C LEU A 405 -9.37 -18.57 7.09
N LYS A 406 -8.71 -19.72 7.21
CA LYS A 406 -7.52 -19.89 8.05
C LYS A 406 -6.26 -19.34 7.43
N ASP A 407 -6.14 -19.44 6.09
CA ASP A 407 -4.93 -19.08 5.35
C ASP A 407 -5.04 -17.70 4.68
N ALA A 408 -5.97 -16.86 5.15
CA ALA A 408 -6.13 -15.51 4.64
C ALA A 408 -5.15 -14.54 5.31
N VAL A 409 -4.61 -13.58 4.53
CA VAL A 409 -3.66 -12.55 5.00
C VAL A 409 -4.28 -11.66 6.09
N VAL A 410 -5.59 -11.50 6.06
CA VAL A 410 -6.37 -10.76 7.06
C VAL A 410 -7.56 -11.58 7.52
N PRO A 411 -8.11 -11.33 8.72
CA PRO A 411 -9.31 -12.00 9.20
C PRO A 411 -10.44 -11.90 8.17
N THR A 412 -10.77 -13.03 7.56
CA THR A 412 -11.72 -13.12 6.45
C THR A 412 -12.86 -14.04 6.79
N PHE A 413 -14.07 -13.51 6.78
CA PHE A 413 -15.30 -14.23 7.12
C PHE A 413 -16.15 -14.47 5.87
N VAL A 414 -16.57 -15.71 5.68
CA VAL A 414 -17.43 -16.11 4.55
C VAL A 414 -18.80 -16.50 5.07
N PHE A 415 -19.81 -15.78 4.65
CA PHE A 415 -21.20 -16.01 4.96
C PHE A 415 -21.89 -16.70 3.80
N PHE A 416 -22.44 -17.88 4.02
CA PHE A 416 -23.16 -18.65 3.01
C PHE A 416 -24.66 -18.33 3.07
N CYS A 417 -25.19 -17.81 1.97
CA CYS A 417 -26.59 -17.40 1.87
C CYS A 417 -27.18 -17.75 0.50
N ASN A 418 -28.50 -17.65 0.37
CA ASN A 418 -29.20 -17.97 -0.88
C ASN A 418 -29.13 -16.89 -1.97
N LEU A 419 -28.85 -15.64 -1.61
CA LEU A 419 -28.88 -14.48 -2.51
C LEU A 419 -27.74 -13.50 -2.12
N PRO A 420 -26.48 -13.88 -2.33
CA PRO A 420 -25.31 -13.10 -1.88
C PRO A 420 -25.25 -11.69 -2.48
N GLN A 421 -25.69 -11.52 -3.73
CA GLN A 421 -25.71 -10.24 -4.44
C GLN A 421 -26.65 -9.20 -3.82
N TRP A 422 -27.55 -9.60 -2.94
CA TRP A 422 -28.54 -8.72 -2.32
C TRP A 422 -28.17 -8.28 -0.91
N VAL A 423 -27.09 -8.82 -0.35
CA VAL A 423 -26.53 -8.35 0.92
C VAL A 423 -25.69 -7.12 0.65
N LYS A 424 -26.29 -5.95 0.85
CA LYS A 424 -25.65 -4.64 0.61
C LYS A 424 -24.67 -4.27 1.71
N GLU A 425 -23.81 -3.31 1.41
CA GLU A 425 -22.74 -2.81 2.27
C GLU A 425 -23.19 -2.42 3.69
N PRO A 426 -24.32 -1.72 3.92
CA PRO A 426 -24.76 -1.41 5.28
C PRO A 426 -24.97 -2.65 6.17
N TYR A 427 -25.45 -3.76 5.58
CA TYR A 427 -25.64 -4.99 6.34
C TYR A 427 -24.32 -5.73 6.57
N ARG A 428 -23.37 -5.66 5.63
CA ARG A 428 -22.00 -6.20 5.84
C ARG A 428 -21.32 -5.47 7.00
N ARG A 429 -21.45 -4.14 7.08
CA ARG A 429 -20.95 -3.34 8.21
C ARG A 429 -21.61 -3.70 9.54
N PHE A 430 -22.90 -3.97 9.52
CA PHE A 430 -23.59 -4.48 10.71
C PHE A 430 -22.96 -5.80 11.20
N LEU A 431 -22.72 -6.75 10.28
CA LEU A 431 -22.06 -8.02 10.60
C LEU A 431 -20.63 -7.82 11.11
N GLU A 432 -19.88 -6.91 10.49
CA GLU A 432 -18.53 -6.54 10.95
C GLU A 432 -18.57 -6.01 12.38
N ASN A 433 -19.47 -5.08 12.67
CA ASN A 433 -19.61 -4.53 14.02
C ASN A 433 -19.95 -5.64 15.03
N LYS A 434 -20.83 -6.59 14.68
CA LYS A 434 -21.14 -7.73 15.55
C LYS A 434 -19.95 -8.66 15.80
N ILE A 435 -19.08 -8.83 14.79
CA ILE A 435 -17.82 -9.57 14.95
C ILE A 435 -16.90 -8.81 15.92
N ARG A 436 -16.73 -7.51 15.74
CA ARG A 436 -15.89 -6.66 16.61
C ARG A 436 -16.43 -6.54 18.03
N ASP A 437 -17.74 -6.51 18.23
CA ASP A 437 -18.39 -6.48 19.55
C ASP A 437 -18.08 -7.75 20.37
N LYS A 438 -17.88 -8.89 19.70
CA LYS A 438 -17.67 -10.19 20.37
C LYS A 438 -16.21 -10.58 20.47
N TRP A 439 -15.42 -10.27 19.45
CA TRP A 439 -14.01 -10.67 19.36
C TRP A 439 -13.14 -9.45 19.11
N ASP A 440 -12.02 -9.42 19.79
CA ASP A 440 -11.07 -8.31 19.65
C ASP A 440 -10.32 -8.39 18.32
N PHE A 441 -10.68 -7.48 17.40
CA PHE A 441 -9.98 -7.22 16.14
C PHE A 441 -9.54 -5.76 16.06
N HIS A 442 -9.35 -5.12 17.21
CA HIS A 442 -8.93 -3.73 17.29
C HIS A 442 -7.63 -3.49 16.49
N GLY A 443 -7.62 -2.45 15.66
CA GLY A 443 -6.51 -2.12 14.77
C GLY A 443 -6.38 -3.02 13.54
N THR A 444 -7.25 -4.02 13.35
CA THR A 444 -7.14 -4.99 12.27
C THR A 444 -8.30 -4.85 11.28
N PRO A 445 -8.05 -4.72 9.97
CA PRO A 445 -9.10 -4.77 8.96
C PRO A 445 -9.71 -6.18 8.88
N ILE A 446 -11.03 -6.23 8.67
CA ILE A 446 -11.78 -7.47 8.49
C ILE A 446 -12.36 -7.51 7.08
N GLN A 447 -12.40 -8.69 6.48
CA GLN A 447 -13.07 -8.91 5.20
C GLN A 447 -14.31 -9.80 5.38
N ILE A 448 -15.40 -9.41 4.73
CA ILE A 448 -16.66 -10.15 4.73
C ILE A 448 -17.05 -10.49 3.30
N PHE A 449 -17.15 -11.77 3.01
CA PHE A 449 -17.62 -12.27 1.72
C PHE A 449 -18.97 -12.95 1.88
N MET A 450 -19.87 -12.70 0.91
CA MET A 450 -21.12 -13.42 0.76
C MET A 450 -20.99 -14.43 -0.36
N ARG A 451 -21.35 -15.67 -0.13
CA ARG A 451 -21.27 -16.77 -1.11
C ARG A 451 -22.60 -17.50 -1.21
N ASP A 452 -22.87 -18.02 -2.38
CA ASP A 452 -23.94 -19.00 -2.56
C ASP A 452 -23.49 -20.36 -2.00
N LYS A 453 -24.48 -21.17 -1.56
CA LYS A 453 -24.20 -22.45 -0.91
C LYS A 453 -23.93 -23.56 -1.93
#